data_acce90b6af010cee546f0dc62cd8ade4
#
_entry.id   acce90b6af010cee546f0dc62cd8ade4
#
_cell.length_a   1.000
_cell.length_b   1.000
_cell.length_c   1.000
_cell.angle_alpha   90.00
_cell.angle_beta   90.00
_cell.angle_gamma   90.00
#
_symmetry.space_group_name_H-M   'P 1'
#
loop_
_entity.id
_entity.type
_entity.pdbx_description
1 polymer ?
#
loop_
_entity_poly.entity_id
_entity_poly.type
_entity_poly.pdbx_seq_one_letter_code
_entity_poly.pdbx_strand_id
1 'polypeptide(L)'
;MTQRVRLTKEAKEQALKIYTEYGAIGLKQWAGRVDEEWLMQLATSEKRLKIYREMRDNDSNIGAVLYAMDMLVRQVKWTVEPAGKDNEYLEQAQFVEECMDDMSHTWQDLVSEILSMWVYGWSYHELVYKKRSGNYLAKVGDTGQEIEARSKYNDGRIGWRKIPLRAQDTLDRWELDKAGGVKGL
;
A
#
# COMPACT_ATOMS: atom_id res chain seq x y z
N MET A 1 -2.13 -14.41 -37.35
CA MET A 1 -2.89 -15.35 -36.48
C MET A 1 -1.95 -15.94 -35.47
N THR A 2 -1.96 -15.45 -34.26
CA THR A 2 -1.08 -15.93 -33.18
C THR A 2 -1.79 -17.11 -32.50
N GLN A 3 -1.29 -18.31 -32.70
CA GLN A 3 -1.79 -19.50 -31.99
C GLN A 3 -1.49 -19.36 -30.50
N ARG A 4 -2.52 -19.21 -29.68
CA ARG A 4 -2.40 -19.33 -28.20
C ARG A 4 -2.13 -20.82 -27.90
N VAL A 5 -0.89 -21.13 -27.57
CA VAL A 5 -0.49 -22.45 -27.06
C VAL A 5 -1.20 -22.66 -25.71
N ARG A 6 -2.21 -23.58 -25.71
CA ARG A 6 -2.83 -24.03 -24.45
C ARG A 6 -1.87 -25.01 -23.79
N LEU A 7 -1.24 -24.56 -22.70
CA LEU A 7 -0.45 -25.44 -21.86
C LEU A 7 -1.34 -26.56 -21.29
N THR A 8 -0.87 -27.80 -21.34
CA THR A 8 -1.52 -28.95 -20.73
C THR A 8 -1.58 -28.77 -19.20
N LYS A 9 -2.49 -29.50 -18.54
CA LYS A 9 -2.66 -29.42 -17.08
C LYS A 9 -1.34 -29.75 -16.34
N GLU A 10 -0.60 -30.74 -16.84
CA GLU A 10 0.70 -31.16 -16.35
C GLU A 10 1.80 -30.07 -16.52
N ALA A 11 1.80 -29.39 -17.68
CA ALA A 11 2.75 -28.27 -17.90
C ALA A 11 2.45 -27.05 -17.00
N LYS A 12 1.18 -26.83 -16.65
CA LYS A 12 0.81 -25.80 -15.67
C LYS A 12 1.21 -26.18 -14.25
N GLU A 13 1.07 -27.44 -13.87
CA GLU A 13 1.51 -27.93 -12.56
C GLU A 13 3.03 -27.94 -12.43
N GLN A 14 3.76 -28.26 -13.50
CA GLN A 14 5.22 -28.16 -13.54
C GLN A 14 5.70 -26.70 -13.49
N ALA A 15 5.05 -25.79 -14.21
CA ALA A 15 5.35 -24.36 -14.16
C ALA A 15 5.07 -23.79 -12.76
N LEU A 16 4.00 -24.20 -12.10
CA LEU A 16 3.70 -23.84 -10.71
C LEU A 16 4.77 -24.35 -9.73
N LYS A 17 5.33 -25.55 -9.95
CA LYS A 17 6.43 -26.09 -9.14
C LYS A 17 7.74 -25.32 -9.28
N ILE A 18 8.00 -24.71 -10.44
CA ILE A 18 9.22 -23.92 -10.69
C ILE A 18 9.23 -22.62 -9.89
N TYR A 19 8.04 -22.07 -9.54
CA TYR A 19 7.88 -20.87 -8.74
C TYR A 19 7.58 -21.13 -7.25
N THR A 20 7.74 -22.37 -6.79
CA THR A 20 7.58 -22.69 -5.37
C THR A 20 8.84 -22.28 -4.63
N GLU A 21 8.70 -21.42 -3.64
CA GLU A 21 9.80 -21.09 -2.74
C GLU A 21 10.25 -22.35 -1.99
N TYR A 22 11.55 -22.66 -2.08
CA TYR A 22 12.16 -23.74 -1.33
C TYR A 22 12.87 -23.15 -0.11
N GLY A 23 12.30 -23.35 1.05
CA GLY A 23 12.82 -22.91 2.32
C GLY A 23 11.72 -22.31 3.20
N ALA A 24 12.01 -22.19 4.48
CA ALA A 24 11.16 -21.51 5.43
C ALA A 24 11.96 -20.38 6.08
N ILE A 25 11.28 -19.28 6.37
CA ILE A 25 11.87 -18.20 7.15
C ILE A 25 12.24 -18.77 8.52
N GLY A 26 13.53 -18.66 8.89
CA GLY A 26 14.07 -19.17 10.16
C GLY A 26 13.61 -18.38 11.40
N LEU A 27 12.50 -17.66 11.29
CA LEU A 27 11.93 -16.93 12.41
C LEU A 27 11.11 -17.87 13.30
N LYS A 28 11.35 -17.80 14.59
CA LYS A 28 10.56 -18.52 15.58
C LYS A 28 9.17 -17.91 15.67
N GLN A 29 8.17 -18.68 15.25
CA GLN A 29 6.79 -18.27 15.25
C GLN A 29 6.00 -19.07 16.30
N TRP A 30 5.21 -18.37 17.10
CA TRP A 30 4.26 -18.97 18.00
C TRP A 30 2.89 -18.31 17.83
N ALA A 31 1.87 -19.13 17.62
CA ALA A 31 0.49 -18.67 17.39
C ALA A 31 0.35 -17.57 16.32
N GLY A 32 1.12 -17.68 15.21
CA GLY A 32 1.11 -16.68 14.13
C GLY A 32 1.86 -15.37 14.43
N ARG A 33 2.64 -15.34 15.52
CA ARG A 33 3.48 -14.19 15.91
C ARG A 33 4.95 -14.57 15.84
N VAL A 34 5.80 -13.61 15.49
CA VAL A 34 7.25 -13.73 15.65
C VAL A 34 7.57 -13.45 17.12
N ASP A 35 8.16 -14.44 17.81
CA ASP A 35 8.34 -14.41 19.28
C ASP A 35 9.82 -14.27 19.69
N GLU A 36 10.71 -13.91 18.78
CA GLU A 36 12.12 -13.65 19.10
C GLU A 36 12.49 -12.20 18.86
N GLU A 37 12.58 -11.47 19.95
CA GLU A 37 13.19 -10.14 20.00
C GLU A 37 14.22 -10.13 21.13
N TRP A 38 15.51 -9.96 20.78
CA TRP A 38 16.60 -10.00 21.77
C TRP A 38 16.64 -8.74 22.64
N LEU A 39 16.05 -7.62 22.17
CA LEU A 39 15.83 -6.42 22.98
C LEU A 39 14.40 -6.45 23.56
N MET A 40 14.30 -6.79 24.83
CA MET A 40 13.01 -6.92 25.55
C MET A 40 12.12 -5.65 25.45
N GLN A 41 12.73 -4.49 25.28
CA GLN A 41 11.99 -3.24 25.07
C GLN A 41 11.25 -3.19 23.74
N LEU A 42 11.69 -3.95 22.74
CA LEU A 42 11.10 -4.05 21.42
C LEU A 42 10.20 -5.29 21.24
N ALA A 43 9.99 -6.07 22.30
CA ALA A 43 9.28 -7.34 22.23
C ALA A 43 7.80 -7.21 21.87
N THR A 44 7.15 -6.09 22.21
CA THR A 44 5.74 -5.84 21.87
C THR A 44 5.62 -4.73 20.85
N SER A 45 4.61 -4.81 19.97
CA SER A 45 4.37 -3.80 18.93
C SER A 45 4.19 -2.41 19.54
N GLU A 46 3.42 -2.28 20.59
CA GLU A 46 3.15 -1.01 21.28
C GLU A 46 4.44 -0.33 21.78
N LYS A 47 5.29 -1.09 22.48
CA LYS A 47 6.58 -0.55 23.00
C LYS A 47 7.50 -0.18 21.86
N ARG A 48 7.58 -1.00 20.83
CA ARG A 48 8.40 -0.78 19.64
C ARG A 48 8.02 0.51 18.93
N LEU A 49 6.74 0.70 18.66
CA LEU A 49 6.22 1.91 18.01
C LEU A 49 6.51 3.17 18.82
N LYS A 50 6.37 3.08 20.15
CA LYS A 50 6.69 4.20 21.06
C LYS A 50 8.16 4.57 20.96
N ILE A 51 9.07 3.60 21.06
CA ILE A 51 10.52 3.83 21.00
C ILE A 51 10.91 4.41 19.63
N TYR A 52 10.42 3.88 18.52
CA TYR A 52 10.74 4.40 17.19
C TYR A 52 10.23 5.82 16.99
N ARG A 53 9.05 6.14 17.53
CA ARG A 53 8.51 7.51 17.53
C ARG A 53 9.40 8.45 18.35
N GLU A 54 9.79 8.04 19.55
CA GLU A 54 10.69 8.82 20.40
C GLU A 54 12.05 9.05 19.73
N MET A 55 12.62 8.04 19.08
CA MET A 55 13.87 8.19 18.33
C MET A 55 13.73 9.19 17.19
N ARG A 56 12.65 9.08 16.39
CA ARG A 56 12.39 10.01 15.29
C ARG A 56 12.23 11.45 15.75
N ASP A 57 11.48 11.64 16.84
CA ASP A 57 11.04 12.97 17.28
C ASP A 57 12.08 13.68 18.18
N ASN A 58 12.91 12.92 18.90
CA ASN A 58 13.85 13.48 19.87
C ASN A 58 15.32 13.46 19.41
N ASP A 59 15.68 12.64 18.42
CA ASP A 59 17.03 12.64 17.86
C ASP A 59 17.09 13.50 16.61
N SER A 60 17.82 14.61 16.69
CA SER A 60 17.95 15.55 15.58
C SER A 60 18.63 14.97 14.34
N ASN A 61 19.56 14.01 14.50
CA ASN A 61 20.25 13.38 13.37
C ASN A 61 19.29 12.43 12.64
N ILE A 62 18.55 11.59 13.38
CA ILE A 62 17.55 10.69 12.81
C ILE A 62 16.47 11.51 12.11
N GLY A 63 15.92 12.51 12.76
CA GLY A 63 14.91 13.40 12.20
C GLY A 63 15.38 14.10 10.92
N ALA A 64 16.61 14.62 10.90
CA ALA A 64 17.19 15.28 9.74
C ALA A 64 17.38 14.32 8.55
N VAL A 65 17.86 13.10 8.79
CA VAL A 65 18.03 12.08 7.74
C VAL A 65 16.69 11.67 7.16
N LEU A 66 15.70 11.35 8.00
CA LEU A 66 14.36 10.98 7.56
C LEU A 66 13.70 12.10 6.75
N TYR A 67 13.83 13.34 7.20
CA TYR A 67 13.33 14.52 6.48
C TYR A 67 14.01 14.68 5.11
N ALA A 68 15.34 14.55 5.05
CA ALA A 68 16.07 14.64 3.79
C ALA A 68 15.64 13.55 2.80
N MET A 69 15.46 12.32 3.27
CA MET A 69 14.98 11.19 2.45
C MET A 69 13.56 11.45 1.95
N ASP A 70 12.65 11.92 2.82
CA ASP A 70 11.27 12.27 2.43
C ASP A 70 11.28 13.32 1.32
N MET A 71 12.04 14.41 1.50
CA MET A 71 12.14 15.48 0.50
C MET A 71 12.68 14.97 -0.83
N LEU A 72 13.68 14.11 -0.85
CA LEU A 72 14.25 13.54 -2.07
C LEU A 72 13.23 12.69 -2.83
N VAL A 73 12.48 11.82 -2.14
CA VAL A 73 11.50 10.95 -2.80
C VAL A 73 10.27 11.73 -3.26
N ARG A 74 9.81 12.73 -2.51
CA ARG A 74 8.69 13.59 -2.91
C ARG A 74 8.97 14.42 -4.15
N GLN A 75 10.23 14.71 -4.46
CA GLN A 75 10.63 15.42 -5.67
C GLN A 75 10.58 14.55 -6.93
N VAL A 76 10.51 13.23 -6.80
CA VAL A 76 10.44 12.33 -7.93
C VAL A 76 9.12 12.55 -8.68
N LYS A 77 9.23 12.78 -9.98
CA LYS A 77 8.06 12.85 -10.85
C LYS A 77 7.59 11.44 -11.19
N TRP A 78 6.44 11.08 -10.68
CA TRP A 78 5.76 9.83 -11.00
C TRP A 78 4.99 9.96 -12.30
N THR A 79 5.18 9.04 -13.22
CA THR A 79 4.50 8.98 -14.52
C THR A 79 3.95 7.60 -14.75
N VAL A 80 2.83 7.52 -15.45
CA VAL A 80 2.21 6.25 -15.83
C VAL A 80 2.59 5.94 -17.27
N GLU A 81 3.27 4.80 -17.49
CA GLU A 81 3.63 4.35 -18.83
C GLU A 81 2.64 3.30 -19.33
N PRO A 82 2.10 3.45 -20.55
CA PRO A 82 1.21 2.46 -21.12
C PRO A 82 1.96 1.14 -21.39
N ALA A 83 1.29 0.01 -21.17
CA ALA A 83 1.87 -1.31 -21.38
C ALA A 83 2.14 -1.66 -22.87
N GLY A 84 1.59 -0.88 -23.80
CA GLY A 84 1.74 -1.06 -25.23
C GLY A 84 1.33 0.17 -26.01
N LYS A 85 1.33 0.06 -27.34
CA LYS A 85 1.03 1.17 -28.27
C LYS A 85 -0.43 1.22 -28.73
N ASP A 86 -1.23 0.21 -28.38
CA ASP A 86 -2.64 0.15 -28.75
C ASP A 86 -3.45 1.18 -27.96
N ASN A 87 -4.49 1.70 -28.57
CA ASN A 87 -5.33 2.74 -27.93
C ASN A 87 -5.87 2.33 -26.57
N GLU A 88 -6.18 1.06 -26.36
CA GLU A 88 -6.65 0.53 -25.09
C GLU A 88 -5.64 0.76 -23.95
N TYR A 89 -4.37 0.49 -24.20
CA TYR A 89 -3.31 0.71 -23.18
C TYR A 89 -3.08 2.19 -22.90
N LEU A 90 -3.20 3.04 -23.93
CA LEU A 90 -3.09 4.49 -23.77
C LEU A 90 -4.24 5.04 -22.93
N GLU A 91 -5.48 4.60 -23.18
CA GLU A 91 -6.66 4.99 -22.39
C GLU A 91 -6.55 4.51 -20.94
N GLN A 92 -6.04 3.30 -20.71
CA GLN A 92 -5.82 2.77 -19.36
C GLN A 92 -4.77 3.59 -18.60
N ALA A 93 -3.65 3.90 -19.23
CA ALA A 93 -2.60 4.71 -18.62
C ALA A 93 -3.10 6.11 -18.27
N GLN A 94 -3.80 6.75 -19.21
CA GLN A 94 -4.43 8.05 -18.97
C GLN A 94 -5.43 8.00 -17.82
N PHE A 95 -6.26 6.96 -17.75
CA PHE A 95 -7.23 6.80 -16.67
C PHE A 95 -6.56 6.70 -15.30
N VAL A 96 -5.44 5.97 -15.20
CA VAL A 96 -4.68 5.86 -13.94
C VAL A 96 -4.06 7.22 -13.55
N GLU A 97 -3.49 7.94 -14.52
CA GLU A 97 -2.95 9.29 -14.30
C GLU A 97 -4.01 10.27 -13.81
N GLU A 98 -5.19 10.23 -14.43
CA GLU A 98 -6.35 11.01 -14.01
C GLU A 98 -6.83 10.64 -12.60
N CYS A 99 -6.78 9.35 -12.22
CA CYS A 99 -7.11 8.91 -10.87
C CYS A 99 -6.12 9.44 -9.83
N MET A 100 -4.82 9.53 -10.15
CA MET A 100 -3.80 10.12 -9.28
C MET A 100 -4.05 11.62 -9.05
N ASP A 101 -4.50 12.35 -10.10
CA ASP A 101 -4.76 13.79 -10.03
C ASP A 101 -6.12 14.13 -9.38
N ASP A 102 -7.06 13.20 -9.39
CA ASP A 102 -8.44 13.41 -8.89
C ASP A 102 -8.64 13.02 -7.42
N MET A 103 -7.59 12.61 -6.72
CA MET A 103 -7.66 12.29 -5.29
C MET A 103 -7.94 13.54 -4.43
N SER A 104 -8.47 13.34 -3.22
CA SER A 104 -8.73 14.42 -2.26
C SER A 104 -7.47 14.94 -1.54
N HIS A 105 -6.34 14.28 -1.70
CA HIS A 105 -5.01 14.67 -1.25
C HIS A 105 -4.03 14.51 -2.41
N THR A 106 -2.89 15.15 -2.32
CA THR A 106 -1.91 15.10 -3.41
C THR A 106 -1.17 13.77 -3.45
N TRP A 107 -0.65 13.42 -4.62
CA TRP A 107 0.21 12.24 -4.75
C TRP A 107 1.46 12.33 -3.87
N GLN A 108 2.01 13.54 -3.71
CA GLN A 108 3.16 13.80 -2.85
C GLN A 108 2.84 13.56 -1.37
N ASP A 109 1.63 13.90 -0.92
CA ASP A 109 1.21 13.62 0.46
C ASP A 109 1.07 12.12 0.69
N LEU A 110 0.46 11.39 -0.28
CA LEU A 110 0.41 9.94 -0.23
C LEU A 110 1.81 9.31 -0.15
N VAL A 111 2.75 9.77 -0.98
CA VAL A 111 4.14 9.28 -0.95
C VAL A 111 4.76 9.52 0.43
N SER A 112 4.56 10.69 1.02
CA SER A 112 5.07 10.99 2.37
C SER A 112 4.45 10.07 3.43
N GLU A 113 3.16 9.77 3.35
CA GLU A 113 2.51 8.79 4.23
C GLU A 113 3.08 7.38 4.06
N ILE A 114 3.35 6.94 2.81
CA ILE A 114 4.00 5.65 2.51
C ILE A 114 5.39 5.59 3.15
N LEU A 115 6.16 6.67 3.10
CA LEU A 115 7.51 6.73 3.64
C LEU A 115 7.58 6.63 5.16
N SER A 116 6.44 6.68 5.88
CA SER A 116 6.37 6.31 7.29
C SER A 116 6.90 4.90 7.57
N MET A 117 6.94 4.05 6.53
CA MET A 117 7.54 2.71 6.60
C MET A 117 9.02 2.72 7.02
N TRP A 118 9.76 3.79 6.76
CA TRP A 118 11.17 3.88 7.18
C TRP A 118 11.34 3.95 8.69
N VAL A 119 10.33 4.48 9.38
CA VAL A 119 10.34 4.54 10.86
C VAL A 119 9.83 3.24 11.46
N TYR A 120 8.76 2.68 10.89
CA TYR A 120 8.01 1.58 11.52
C TYR A 120 8.20 0.23 10.84
N GLY A 121 8.90 0.18 9.69
CA GLY A 121 9.10 -1.03 8.89
C GLY A 121 7.95 -1.37 7.95
N TRP A 122 6.81 -0.68 8.05
CA TRP A 122 5.61 -0.89 7.24
C TRP A 122 4.73 0.35 7.19
N SER A 123 3.92 0.46 6.14
CA SER A 123 2.78 1.36 6.06
C SER A 123 1.60 0.63 5.42
N TYR A 124 0.41 0.80 5.97
CA TYR A 124 -0.81 0.17 5.49
C TYR A 124 -1.81 1.23 5.07
N HIS A 125 -2.32 1.10 3.83
CA HIS A 125 -3.19 2.08 3.22
C HIS A 125 -4.51 1.46 2.81
N GLU A 126 -5.60 2.17 3.01
CA GLU A 126 -6.92 1.77 2.53
C GLU A 126 -7.25 2.44 1.21
N LEU A 127 -7.77 1.68 0.27
CA LEU A 127 -8.28 2.21 -0.99
C LEU A 127 -9.73 2.66 -0.82
N VAL A 128 -9.96 3.96 -0.82
CA VAL A 128 -11.31 4.55 -0.81
C VAL A 128 -11.65 5.04 -2.19
N TYR A 129 -12.73 4.51 -2.74
CA TYR A 129 -13.18 4.83 -4.09
C TYR A 129 -14.25 5.94 -4.11
N LYS A 130 -14.39 6.58 -5.26
CA LYS A 130 -15.48 7.51 -5.57
C LYS A 130 -15.97 7.29 -7.00
N LYS A 131 -17.21 7.67 -7.27
CA LYS A 131 -17.71 7.76 -8.62
C LYS A 131 -17.26 9.10 -9.24
N ARG A 132 -16.77 9.07 -10.46
CA ARG A 132 -16.37 10.25 -11.22
C ARG A 132 -17.61 10.86 -11.89
N SER A 133 -18.37 11.66 -11.15
CA SER A 133 -19.63 12.26 -11.58
C SER A 133 -19.70 13.75 -11.21
N GLY A 134 -18.57 14.45 -11.28
CA GLY A 134 -18.50 15.85 -10.85
C GLY A 134 -18.72 16.00 -9.34
N ASN A 135 -19.48 17.01 -8.94
CA ASN A 135 -19.81 17.24 -7.53
C ASN A 135 -21.15 16.59 -7.18
N TYR A 136 -21.16 15.75 -6.15
CA TYR A 136 -22.38 15.08 -5.68
C TYR A 136 -22.31 14.80 -4.18
N LEU A 137 -23.50 14.60 -3.56
CA LEU A 137 -23.57 14.11 -2.18
C LEU A 137 -23.52 12.59 -2.17
N ALA A 138 -22.53 12.05 -1.48
CA ALA A 138 -22.36 10.61 -1.30
C ALA A 138 -22.72 10.20 0.13
N LYS A 139 -23.42 9.08 0.30
CA LYS A 139 -23.67 8.49 1.63
C LYS A 139 -22.49 7.59 2.02
N VAL A 140 -22.00 7.76 3.24
CA VAL A 140 -20.89 6.98 3.77
C VAL A 140 -21.43 5.83 4.60
N GLY A 141 -21.21 4.60 4.09
CA GLY A 141 -21.51 3.36 4.81
C GLY A 141 -22.91 3.31 5.39
N ASP A 142 -23.06 2.54 6.47
CA ASP A 142 -24.35 2.33 7.16
C ASP A 142 -24.75 3.51 8.04
N THR A 143 -23.88 4.48 8.25
CA THR A 143 -24.16 5.65 9.11
C THR A 143 -25.13 6.65 8.50
N GLY A 144 -25.36 6.55 7.17
CA GLY A 144 -26.20 7.49 6.44
C GLY A 144 -25.67 8.92 6.37
N GLN A 145 -24.46 9.17 6.88
CA GLN A 145 -23.83 10.49 6.83
C GLN A 145 -23.57 10.89 5.39
N GLU A 146 -24.06 12.04 4.99
CA GLU A 146 -23.82 12.61 3.67
C GLU A 146 -22.49 13.38 3.68
N ILE A 147 -21.65 13.09 2.69
CA ILE A 147 -20.41 13.81 2.46
C ILE A 147 -20.40 14.35 1.03
N GLU A 148 -19.85 15.52 0.87
CA GLU A 148 -19.62 16.09 -0.44
C GLU A 148 -18.49 15.33 -1.14
N ALA A 149 -18.81 14.69 -2.25
CA ALA A 149 -17.84 14.03 -3.12
C ALA A 149 -17.59 14.92 -4.33
N ARG A 150 -16.32 15.14 -4.63
CA ARG A 150 -15.89 15.98 -5.76
C ARG A 150 -15.04 15.17 -6.70
N SER A 151 -15.26 15.35 -7.99
CA SER A 151 -14.41 14.83 -9.05
C SER A 151 -14.21 15.89 -10.12
N LYS A 152 -12.99 15.98 -10.65
CA LYS A 152 -12.68 16.82 -11.82
C LYS A 152 -13.31 16.28 -13.09
N TYR A 153 -13.72 15.02 -13.09
CA TYR A 153 -14.21 14.27 -14.23
C TYR A 153 -15.69 13.90 -14.07
N ASN A 154 -16.37 13.68 -15.19
CA ASN A 154 -17.79 13.31 -15.23
C ASN A 154 -18.03 12.18 -16.25
N ASP A 155 -17.27 11.10 -16.14
CA ASP A 155 -17.34 9.93 -17.02
C ASP A 155 -18.09 8.75 -16.40
N GLY A 156 -18.53 8.87 -15.16
CA GLY A 156 -19.26 7.85 -14.42
C GLY A 156 -18.44 6.63 -13.99
N ARG A 157 -17.14 6.59 -14.32
CA ARG A 157 -16.22 5.53 -13.90
C ARG A 157 -15.91 5.63 -12.39
N ILE A 158 -15.33 4.57 -11.84
CA ILE A 158 -14.92 4.53 -10.43
C ILE A 158 -13.42 4.84 -10.38
N GLY A 159 -13.07 5.91 -9.68
CA GLY A 159 -11.69 6.33 -9.44
C GLY A 159 -11.34 6.33 -7.94
N TRP A 160 -10.11 6.68 -7.62
CA TRP A 160 -9.66 6.81 -6.24
C TRP A 160 -10.14 8.12 -5.64
N ARG A 161 -10.73 8.04 -4.44
CA ARG A 161 -11.04 9.22 -3.64
C ARG A 161 -9.85 9.62 -2.78
N LYS A 162 -9.31 8.66 -2.06
CA LYS A 162 -8.15 8.81 -1.18
C LYS A 162 -7.54 7.44 -0.86
N ILE A 163 -6.29 7.44 -0.49
CA ILE A 163 -5.53 6.26 -0.07
C ILE A 163 -4.91 6.59 1.30
N PRO A 164 -5.72 6.75 2.36
CA PRO A 164 -5.24 7.20 3.66
C PRO A 164 -4.42 6.12 4.35
N LEU A 165 -3.39 6.57 5.08
CA LEU A 165 -2.62 5.72 5.97
C LEU A 165 -3.48 5.28 7.16
N ARG A 166 -3.44 3.99 7.48
CA ARG A 166 -3.86 3.50 8.79
C ARG A 166 -2.74 3.69 9.79
N ALA A 167 -3.05 4.33 10.91
CA ALA A 167 -2.06 4.60 11.94
C ALA A 167 -1.44 3.29 12.44
N GLN A 168 -0.11 3.25 12.53
CA GLN A 168 0.63 2.05 12.92
C GLN A 168 0.29 1.56 14.33
N ASP A 169 -0.14 2.45 15.21
CA ASP A 169 -0.57 2.13 16.58
C ASP A 169 -1.94 1.44 16.65
N THR A 170 -2.69 1.39 15.56
CA THR A 170 -3.93 0.62 15.47
C THR A 170 -3.72 -0.87 15.11
N LEU A 171 -2.49 -1.26 14.77
CA LEU A 171 -2.15 -2.65 14.48
C LEU A 171 -2.10 -3.47 15.77
N ASP A 172 -3.00 -4.44 15.92
CA ASP A 172 -2.94 -5.39 17.03
C ASP A 172 -1.84 -6.44 16.79
N ARG A 173 -1.90 -7.12 15.64
CA ARG A 173 -0.94 -8.19 15.32
C ARG A 173 -0.93 -8.49 13.82
N TRP A 174 0.19 -9.07 13.38
CA TRP A 174 0.29 -9.72 12.07
C TRP A 174 -0.19 -11.17 12.17
N GLU A 175 -1.07 -11.57 11.28
CA GLU A 175 -1.37 -12.98 11.08
C GLU A 175 -0.48 -13.54 9.98
N LEU A 176 0.36 -14.52 10.34
CA LEU A 176 1.29 -15.14 9.42
C LEU A 176 0.76 -16.51 8.99
N ASP A 177 1.02 -16.91 7.76
CA ASP A 177 0.79 -18.25 7.28
C ASP A 177 1.91 -19.22 7.77
N LYS A 178 1.77 -20.51 7.45
CA LYS A 178 2.76 -21.53 7.83
C LYS A 178 4.12 -21.36 7.14
N ALA A 179 4.17 -20.63 6.05
CA ALA A 179 5.38 -20.34 5.28
C ALA A 179 6.04 -19.02 5.70
N GLY A 180 5.42 -18.26 6.63
CA GLY A 180 5.92 -16.97 7.11
C GLY A 180 5.44 -15.78 6.29
N GLY A 181 4.56 -15.99 5.31
CA GLY A 181 3.89 -14.92 4.59
C GLY A 181 2.81 -14.23 5.43
N VAL A 182 2.54 -12.96 5.16
CA VAL A 182 1.45 -12.23 5.83
C VAL A 182 0.11 -12.74 5.29
N LYS A 183 -0.70 -13.32 6.18
CA LYS A 183 -2.04 -13.80 5.86
C LYS A 183 -3.12 -12.73 6.11
N GLY A 184 -2.90 -11.88 7.09
CA GLY A 184 -3.84 -10.82 7.48
C GLY A 184 -3.28 -9.89 8.57
N LEU A 185 -4.06 -8.88 8.87
CA LEU A 185 -3.81 -7.85 9.89
C LEU A 185 -4.91 -7.88 10.93
#